data_76f7c12a17429c333cc958f9b6d094f5
#
_entry.id   76f7c12a17429c333cc958f9b6d094f5
#
_cell.length_a   1.000
_cell.length_b   1.000
_cell.length_c   1.000
_cell.angle_alpha   90.00
_cell.angle_beta   90.00
_cell.angle_gamma   90.00
#
_symmetry.space_group_name_H-M   'P 1'
#
loop_
_entity.id
_entity.type
_entity.pdbx_description
1 polymer ?
#
loop_
_entity_poly.entity_id
_entity_poly.type
_entity_poly.pdbx_seq_one_letter_code
_entity_poly.pdbx_strand_id
1 'polypeptide(L)'
;MAKRCTVEIVGGFLSWGKTSFINTYLEETLTKDEKVLVIQCEKGNTEIKDSLRKDSRVEIKEFNNNRMVDKKILNRIINFHAPHRIIIEANGVQTVNELVESINSSKGKLGALFVIVDGRIIDMFLRSMGAIILSYVHRANMIIINNCGEMLEERKNNIEEMIMNLNRDAYVLTSKSIGCLKEELKSSKVINKGIYKKITDYFKNI
;
A
#
# COMPACT_ATOMS: atom_id res chain seq x y z
N MET A 1 -26.69 8.85 -2.61
CA MET A 1 -25.46 9.09 -3.42
C MET A 1 -24.73 7.77 -3.57
N ALA A 2 -24.37 7.35 -4.78
CA ALA A 2 -23.55 6.15 -5.00
C ALA A 2 -22.17 6.37 -4.32
N LYS A 3 -21.76 5.38 -3.51
CA LYS A 3 -20.46 5.43 -2.81
C LYS A 3 -19.35 5.43 -3.87
N ARG A 4 -18.49 6.45 -3.87
CA ARG A 4 -17.34 6.52 -4.79
C ARG A 4 -16.41 5.34 -4.53
N CYS A 5 -15.84 4.76 -5.60
CA CYS A 5 -14.82 3.73 -5.49
C CYS A 5 -13.59 4.27 -4.76
N THR A 6 -13.19 3.60 -3.68
CA THR A 6 -11.98 3.95 -2.93
C THR A 6 -10.76 3.36 -3.62
N VAL A 7 -9.70 4.15 -3.81
CA VAL A 7 -8.45 3.71 -4.41
C VAL A 7 -7.34 3.80 -3.37
N GLU A 8 -6.67 2.69 -3.13
CA GLU A 8 -5.56 2.55 -2.20
C GLU A 8 -4.28 2.26 -2.97
N ILE A 9 -3.16 2.84 -2.53
CA ILE A 9 -1.86 2.66 -3.16
C ILE A 9 -0.96 1.87 -2.21
N VAL A 10 -0.26 0.87 -2.73
CA VAL A 10 0.82 0.16 -2.03
C VAL A 10 2.12 0.44 -2.78
N GLY A 11 2.95 1.31 -2.21
CA GLY A 11 4.24 1.74 -2.75
C GLY A 11 5.43 1.05 -2.08
N GLY A 12 6.59 1.18 -2.70
CA GLY A 12 7.85 0.57 -2.27
C GLY A 12 8.57 -0.08 -3.46
N PHE A 13 9.86 -0.38 -3.31
CA PHE A 13 10.62 -1.01 -4.40
C PHE A 13 10.31 -2.49 -4.57
N LEU A 14 10.81 -3.05 -5.68
CA LEU A 14 10.69 -4.47 -5.99
C LEU A 14 11.26 -5.33 -4.84
N SER A 15 10.60 -6.44 -4.53
CA SER A 15 10.97 -7.39 -3.47
C SER A 15 10.93 -6.85 -2.03
N TRP A 16 10.40 -5.67 -1.77
CA TRP A 16 10.24 -5.13 -0.41
C TRP A 16 9.03 -5.70 0.34
N GLY A 17 8.17 -6.47 -0.34
CA GLY A 17 7.05 -7.18 0.29
C GLY A 17 5.67 -6.58 0.02
N LYS A 18 5.51 -5.74 -1.03
CA LYS A 18 4.21 -5.14 -1.39
C LYS A 18 3.10 -6.17 -1.59
N THR A 19 3.35 -7.16 -2.45
CA THR A 19 2.36 -8.23 -2.73
C THR A 19 2.00 -9.03 -1.48
N SER A 20 2.98 -9.31 -0.62
CA SER A 20 2.73 -10.02 0.63
C SER A 20 1.92 -9.17 1.61
N PHE A 21 2.17 -7.85 1.66
CA PHE A 21 1.33 -6.92 2.40
C PHE A 21 -0.10 -6.94 1.86
N ILE A 22 -0.30 -6.85 0.55
CA ILE A 22 -1.63 -6.90 -0.09
C ILE A 22 -2.37 -8.19 0.29
N ASN A 23 -1.70 -9.33 0.25
CA ASN A 23 -2.27 -10.61 0.66
C ASN A 23 -2.78 -10.55 2.11
N THR A 24 -1.93 -10.11 3.04
CA THR A 24 -2.28 -10.01 4.46
C THR A 24 -3.38 -8.98 4.70
N TYR A 25 -3.27 -7.82 4.04
CA TYR A 25 -4.23 -6.73 4.16
C TYR A 25 -5.62 -7.12 3.67
N LEU A 26 -5.72 -7.81 2.54
CA LEU A 26 -6.99 -8.32 2.03
C LEU A 26 -7.58 -9.38 2.95
N GLU A 27 -6.78 -10.34 3.43
CA GLU A 27 -7.26 -11.36 4.36
C GLU A 27 -7.90 -10.77 5.63
N GLU A 28 -7.39 -9.63 6.11
CA GLU A 28 -7.86 -8.99 7.34
C GLU A 28 -8.95 -7.93 7.14
N THR A 29 -9.06 -7.38 5.92
CA THR A 29 -9.96 -6.23 5.69
C THR A 29 -11.10 -6.49 4.71
N LEU A 30 -11.07 -7.60 3.96
CA LEU A 30 -12.10 -7.91 2.96
C LEU A 30 -13.44 -8.19 3.64
N THR A 31 -14.44 -7.39 3.33
CA THR A 31 -15.79 -7.54 3.91
C THR A 31 -16.71 -8.41 3.04
N LYS A 32 -17.84 -8.89 3.61
CA LYS A 32 -18.70 -9.87 2.97
C LYS A 32 -19.27 -9.42 1.62
N ASP A 33 -19.65 -8.15 1.50
CA ASP A 33 -20.32 -7.59 0.32
C ASP A 33 -19.42 -6.67 -0.51
N GLU A 34 -18.11 -6.73 -0.28
CA GLU A 34 -17.13 -5.88 -0.95
C GLU A 34 -16.63 -6.53 -2.24
N LYS A 35 -16.52 -5.72 -3.30
CA LYS A 35 -15.77 -6.07 -4.52
C LYS A 35 -14.48 -5.29 -4.53
N VAL A 36 -13.35 -5.99 -4.56
CA VAL A 36 -12.01 -5.41 -4.60
C VAL A 36 -11.33 -5.77 -5.91
N LEU A 37 -10.71 -4.78 -6.55
CA LEU A 37 -9.89 -5.00 -7.72
C LEU A 37 -8.43 -4.65 -7.37
N VAL A 38 -7.52 -5.59 -7.56
CA VAL A 38 -6.07 -5.39 -7.37
C VAL A 38 -5.44 -5.13 -8.73
N ILE A 39 -4.70 -4.04 -8.86
CA ILE A 39 -3.88 -3.71 -10.02
C ILE A 39 -2.43 -3.93 -9.66
N GLN A 40 -1.77 -4.90 -10.28
CA GLN A 40 -0.34 -5.14 -10.12
C GLN A 40 0.41 -4.48 -11.28
N CYS A 41 1.24 -3.46 -10.99
CA CYS A 41 2.00 -2.72 -12.00
C CYS A 41 3.42 -3.26 -12.18
N GLU A 42 3.83 -4.23 -11.39
CA GLU A 42 5.10 -4.93 -11.54
C GLU A 42 4.95 -6.41 -11.15
N LYS A 43 5.82 -7.25 -11.69
CA LYS A 43 5.86 -8.67 -11.36
C LYS A 43 7.06 -8.95 -10.45
N GLY A 44 6.79 -9.28 -9.19
CA GLY A 44 7.78 -9.73 -8.21
C GLY A 44 7.84 -11.27 -8.12
N ASN A 45 8.59 -11.76 -7.14
CA ASN A 45 8.71 -13.19 -6.86
C ASN A 45 7.53 -13.75 -6.03
N THR A 46 6.71 -12.87 -5.46
CA THR A 46 5.54 -13.25 -4.65
C THR A 46 4.28 -12.97 -5.46
N GLU A 47 3.36 -13.93 -5.44
CA GLU A 47 2.07 -13.82 -6.11
C GLU A 47 0.95 -13.55 -5.10
N ILE A 48 -0.18 -13.05 -5.58
CA ILE A 48 -1.42 -13.01 -4.80
C ILE A 48 -1.84 -14.45 -4.50
N LYS A 49 -2.16 -14.72 -3.24
CA LYS A 49 -2.51 -16.07 -2.77
C LYS A 49 -3.67 -16.66 -3.55
N ASP A 50 -3.60 -17.96 -3.80
CA ASP A 50 -4.66 -18.70 -4.49
C ASP A 50 -6.04 -18.57 -3.83
N SER A 51 -6.09 -18.50 -2.50
CA SER A 51 -7.32 -18.26 -1.76
C SER A 51 -7.99 -16.94 -2.14
N LEU A 52 -7.22 -15.87 -2.36
CA LEU A 52 -7.71 -14.58 -2.80
C LEU A 52 -8.00 -14.56 -4.30
N ARG A 53 -7.20 -15.25 -5.12
CA ARG A 53 -7.44 -15.38 -6.58
C ARG A 53 -8.75 -16.11 -6.89
N LYS A 54 -9.13 -17.05 -6.04
CA LYS A 54 -10.37 -17.84 -6.17
C LYS A 54 -11.58 -17.20 -5.50
N ASP A 55 -11.38 -16.13 -4.73
CA ASP A 55 -12.47 -15.41 -4.07
C ASP A 55 -13.21 -14.55 -5.09
N SER A 56 -14.51 -14.79 -5.27
CA SER A 56 -15.36 -14.08 -6.24
C SER A 56 -15.47 -12.56 -5.98
N ARG A 57 -15.06 -12.10 -4.80
CA ARG A 57 -15.03 -10.70 -4.42
C ARG A 57 -13.74 -9.99 -4.87
N VAL A 58 -12.70 -10.74 -5.24
CA VAL A 58 -11.38 -10.22 -5.58
C VAL A 58 -11.10 -10.43 -7.07
N GLU A 59 -10.83 -9.37 -7.78
CA GLU A 59 -10.38 -9.42 -9.17
C GLU A 59 -8.96 -8.89 -9.26
N ILE A 60 -8.09 -9.57 -10.02
CA ILE A 60 -6.68 -9.21 -10.17
C ILE A 60 -6.43 -8.84 -11.63
N LYS A 61 -5.78 -7.70 -11.83
CA LYS A 61 -5.31 -7.23 -13.15
C LYS A 61 -3.82 -6.98 -13.08
N GLU A 62 -3.10 -7.72 -13.89
CA GLU A 62 -1.67 -7.54 -14.08
C GLU A 62 -1.42 -6.59 -15.25
N PHE A 63 -0.65 -5.54 -15.01
CA PHE A 63 -0.20 -4.63 -16.04
C PHE A 63 1.26 -4.91 -16.36
N ASN A 64 1.49 -5.49 -17.52
CA ASN A 64 2.85 -5.79 -17.98
C ASN A 64 3.59 -4.51 -18.38
N ASN A 65 4.89 -4.45 -18.04
CA ASN A 65 5.89 -3.52 -18.54
C ASN A 65 5.53 -2.02 -18.48
N ASN A 66 5.78 -1.39 -17.34
CA ASN A 66 5.80 0.07 -17.17
C ASN A 66 4.51 0.80 -17.58
N ARG A 67 3.40 0.09 -17.68
CA ARG A 67 2.11 0.73 -17.94
C ARG A 67 1.67 1.53 -16.73
N MET A 68 1.66 2.84 -16.88
CA MET A 68 1.18 3.75 -15.84
C MET A 68 -0.33 3.63 -15.68
N VAL A 69 -0.79 3.66 -14.44
CA VAL A 69 -2.22 3.74 -14.12
C VAL A 69 -2.65 5.20 -14.25
N ASP A 70 -3.33 5.53 -15.34
CA ASP A 70 -3.85 6.87 -15.62
C ASP A 70 -5.36 7.00 -15.33
N LYS A 71 -5.85 8.24 -15.41
CA LYS A 71 -7.28 8.58 -15.29
C LYS A 71 -8.19 7.73 -16.19
N LYS A 72 -7.76 7.50 -17.46
CA LYS A 72 -8.59 6.78 -18.45
C LYS A 72 -8.73 5.32 -18.05
N ILE A 73 -7.63 4.70 -17.64
CA ILE A 73 -7.60 3.33 -17.14
C ILE A 73 -8.47 3.19 -15.90
N LEU A 74 -8.31 4.08 -14.91
CA LEU A 74 -9.10 4.05 -13.68
C LEU A 74 -10.60 4.20 -13.96
N ASN A 75 -10.99 5.16 -14.78
CA ASN A 75 -12.39 5.35 -15.17
C ASN A 75 -12.97 4.15 -15.91
N ARG A 76 -12.20 3.52 -16.81
CA ARG A 76 -12.61 2.31 -17.52
C ARG A 76 -12.83 1.15 -16.55
N ILE A 77 -11.90 0.94 -15.62
CA ILE A 77 -12.00 -0.11 -14.60
C ILE A 77 -13.22 0.13 -13.70
N ILE A 78 -13.40 1.35 -13.19
CA ILE A 78 -14.51 1.70 -12.31
C ILE A 78 -15.86 1.51 -13.02
N ASN A 79 -15.97 1.95 -14.28
CA ASN A 79 -17.20 1.82 -15.03
C ASN A 79 -17.56 0.37 -15.39
N PHE A 80 -16.55 -0.45 -15.72
CA PHE A 80 -16.79 -1.81 -16.21
C PHE A 80 -16.96 -2.83 -15.08
N HIS A 81 -16.12 -2.75 -14.02
CA HIS A 81 -16.09 -3.72 -12.93
C HIS A 81 -16.91 -3.27 -11.70
N ALA A 82 -17.21 -1.96 -11.61
CA ALA A 82 -17.91 -1.36 -10.48
C ALA A 82 -17.36 -1.80 -9.11
N PRO A 83 -16.02 -1.76 -8.86
CA PRO A 83 -15.47 -2.17 -7.60
C PRO A 83 -15.80 -1.17 -6.50
N HIS A 84 -15.91 -1.64 -5.26
CA HIS A 84 -16.01 -0.78 -4.10
C HIS A 84 -14.65 -0.19 -3.72
N ARG A 85 -13.58 -0.99 -3.94
CA ARG A 85 -12.19 -0.65 -3.64
C ARG A 85 -11.27 -1.13 -4.74
N ILE A 86 -10.26 -0.30 -5.06
CA ILE A 86 -9.14 -0.66 -5.93
C ILE A 86 -7.88 -0.57 -5.09
N ILE A 87 -7.03 -1.60 -5.15
CA ILE A 87 -5.69 -1.58 -4.57
C ILE A 87 -4.69 -1.56 -5.71
N ILE A 88 -3.82 -0.55 -5.76
CA ILE A 88 -2.78 -0.42 -6.78
C ILE A 88 -1.46 -0.80 -6.14
N GLU A 89 -0.88 -1.93 -6.56
CA GLU A 89 0.51 -2.26 -6.31
C GLU A 89 1.37 -1.44 -7.26
N ALA A 90 1.90 -0.31 -6.76
CA ALA A 90 2.63 0.63 -7.59
C ALA A 90 3.97 0.06 -8.06
N ASN A 91 4.40 0.45 -9.25
CA ASN A 91 5.75 0.20 -9.72
C ASN A 91 6.74 0.95 -8.84
N GLY A 92 7.76 0.23 -8.36
CA GLY A 92 8.76 0.77 -7.43
C GLY A 92 9.61 1.92 -7.96
N VAL A 93 9.55 2.22 -9.26
CA VAL A 93 10.27 3.35 -9.90
C VAL A 93 9.35 4.50 -10.31
N GLN A 94 8.03 4.37 -10.17
CA GLN A 94 7.06 5.42 -10.48
C GLN A 94 6.91 6.38 -9.31
N THR A 95 6.82 7.67 -9.58
CA THR A 95 6.52 8.67 -8.53
C THR A 95 5.07 8.58 -8.09
N VAL A 96 4.83 8.81 -6.80
CA VAL A 96 3.46 8.79 -6.26
C VAL A 96 2.61 9.95 -6.76
N ASN A 97 3.22 11.09 -7.14
CA ASN A 97 2.49 12.29 -7.53
C ASN A 97 1.60 12.06 -8.74
N GLU A 98 2.14 11.45 -9.80
CA GLU A 98 1.39 11.15 -11.02
C GLU A 98 0.22 10.19 -10.76
N LEU A 99 0.43 9.21 -9.88
CA LEU A 99 -0.60 8.25 -9.52
C LEU A 99 -1.73 8.92 -8.70
N VAL A 100 -1.38 9.76 -7.72
CA VAL A 100 -2.34 10.52 -6.92
C VAL A 100 -3.13 11.49 -7.80
N GLU A 101 -2.49 12.19 -8.73
CA GLU A 101 -3.15 13.07 -9.68
C GLU A 101 -4.13 12.30 -10.59
N SER A 102 -3.71 11.15 -11.09
CA SER A 102 -4.56 10.26 -11.88
C SER A 102 -5.80 9.81 -11.12
N ILE A 103 -5.65 9.46 -9.83
CA ILE A 103 -6.78 9.08 -8.97
C ILE A 103 -7.71 10.28 -8.73
N ASN A 104 -7.16 11.42 -8.34
CA ASN A 104 -7.96 12.62 -8.01
C ASN A 104 -8.73 13.17 -9.22
N SER A 105 -8.18 13.00 -10.42
CA SER A 105 -8.85 13.39 -11.67
C SER A 105 -9.83 12.35 -12.21
N SER A 106 -9.88 11.14 -11.62
CA SER A 106 -10.75 10.04 -12.00
C SER A 106 -12.10 10.05 -11.23
N LYS A 107 -12.92 9.02 -11.47
CA LYS A 107 -14.13 8.75 -10.69
C LYS A 107 -13.83 8.12 -9.31
N GLY A 108 -12.59 7.70 -9.07
CA GLY A 108 -12.15 7.17 -7.79
C GLY A 108 -11.92 8.25 -6.74
N LYS A 109 -11.70 7.83 -5.52
CA LYS A 109 -11.26 8.67 -4.40
C LYS A 109 -10.04 8.01 -3.75
N LEU A 110 -8.96 8.76 -3.54
CA LEU A 110 -7.81 8.27 -2.76
C LEU A 110 -8.30 7.90 -1.35
N GLY A 111 -8.05 6.67 -0.94
CA GLY A 111 -8.42 6.14 0.36
C GLY A 111 -7.24 6.09 1.31
N ALA A 112 -6.16 5.45 0.90
CA ALA A 112 -4.93 5.35 1.68
C ALA A 112 -3.70 5.15 0.79
N LEU A 113 -2.54 5.52 1.34
CA LEU A 113 -1.23 5.23 0.79
C LEU A 113 -0.42 4.44 1.82
N PHE A 114 -0.10 3.20 1.48
CA PHE A 114 0.78 2.32 2.24
C PHE A 114 2.15 2.29 1.60
N VAL A 115 3.19 2.35 2.39
CA VAL A 115 4.58 2.28 1.90
C VAL A 115 5.30 1.16 2.61
N ILE A 116 5.88 0.26 1.83
CA ILE A 116 6.71 -0.82 2.35
C ILE A 116 8.17 -0.47 2.08
N VAL A 117 8.99 -0.47 3.12
CA VAL A 117 10.44 -0.27 3.02
C VAL A 117 11.17 -1.47 3.61
N ASP A 118 12.30 -1.84 3.02
CA ASP A 118 13.17 -2.88 3.58
C ASP A 118 14.18 -2.25 4.53
N GLY A 119 14.04 -2.53 5.84
CA GLY A 119 14.88 -1.96 6.89
C GLY A 119 16.36 -2.25 6.73
N ARG A 120 16.72 -3.36 6.06
CA ARG A 120 18.13 -3.76 5.87
C ARG A 120 18.89 -2.82 4.95
N ILE A 121 18.20 -2.22 3.98
CA ILE A 121 18.81 -1.50 2.85
C ILE A 121 18.24 -0.10 2.62
N ILE A 122 17.31 0.36 3.45
CA ILE A 122 16.64 1.67 3.27
C ILE A 122 17.65 2.83 3.20
N ASP A 123 18.70 2.79 3.99
CA ASP A 123 19.74 3.83 4.01
C ASP A 123 20.42 4.00 2.65
N MET A 124 20.72 2.88 1.98
CA MET A 124 21.32 2.87 0.66
C MET A 124 20.37 3.45 -0.39
N PHE A 125 19.09 3.05 -0.32
CA PHE A 125 18.08 3.54 -1.26
C PHE A 125 17.79 5.03 -1.07
N LEU A 126 17.76 5.54 0.15
CA LEU A 126 17.60 6.97 0.41
C LEU A 126 18.74 7.80 -0.20
N ARG A 127 19.96 7.27 -0.23
CA ARG A 127 21.12 7.95 -0.86
C ARG A 127 21.06 7.91 -2.38
N SER A 128 20.63 6.80 -2.98
CA SER A 128 20.68 6.58 -4.43
C SER A 128 19.38 6.97 -5.15
N MET A 129 18.23 6.74 -4.54
CA MET A 129 16.89 6.92 -5.12
C MET A 129 15.95 7.70 -4.18
N GLY A 130 16.53 8.55 -3.33
CA GLY A 130 15.81 9.26 -2.27
C GLY A 130 14.58 10.02 -2.75
N ALA A 131 14.64 10.68 -3.89
CA ALA A 131 13.53 11.46 -4.43
C ALA A 131 12.25 10.60 -4.64
N ILE A 132 12.40 9.38 -5.13
CA ILE A 132 11.26 8.47 -5.36
C ILE A 132 10.71 7.99 -4.02
N ILE A 133 11.56 7.46 -3.14
CA ILE A 133 11.13 6.96 -1.82
C ILE A 133 10.49 8.06 -1.00
N LEU A 134 11.11 9.23 -0.94
CA LEU A 134 10.63 10.38 -0.19
C LEU A 134 9.25 10.83 -0.68
N SER A 135 8.99 10.77 -2.00
CA SER A 135 7.67 11.11 -2.54
C SER A 135 6.56 10.22 -1.97
N TYR A 136 6.84 8.93 -1.76
CA TYR A 136 5.93 8.00 -1.12
C TYR A 136 5.85 8.19 0.38
N VAL A 137 7.00 8.29 1.07
CA VAL A 137 7.08 8.41 2.53
C VAL A 137 6.34 9.66 3.02
N HIS A 138 6.55 10.81 2.40
CA HIS A 138 5.90 12.06 2.80
C HIS A 138 4.37 12.05 2.67
N ARG A 139 3.81 11.18 1.83
CA ARG A 139 2.36 11.08 1.60
C ARG A 139 1.73 9.84 2.23
N ALA A 140 2.54 8.97 2.82
CA ALA A 140 2.06 7.73 3.39
C ALA A 140 1.12 7.97 4.58
N ASN A 141 0.05 7.17 4.65
CA ASN A 141 -0.76 7.05 5.84
C ASN A 141 -0.20 5.98 6.78
N MET A 142 0.47 4.99 6.21
CA MET A 142 1.14 3.93 6.95
C MET A 142 2.43 3.53 6.26
N ILE A 143 3.48 3.35 7.04
CA ILE A 143 4.79 2.91 6.57
C ILE A 143 5.13 1.61 7.32
N ILE A 144 5.43 0.56 6.57
CA ILE A 144 5.87 -0.73 7.10
C ILE A 144 7.37 -0.87 6.86
N ILE A 145 8.14 -0.91 7.94
CA ILE A 145 9.57 -1.20 7.91
C ILE A 145 9.74 -2.71 8.05
N ASN A 146 9.94 -3.40 6.93
CA ASN A 146 10.00 -4.85 6.85
C ASN A 146 11.44 -5.37 7.03
N ASN A 147 11.60 -6.67 7.32
CA ASN A 147 12.87 -7.38 7.44
C ASN A 147 13.78 -6.87 8.59
N CYS A 148 13.18 -6.51 9.73
CA CYS A 148 13.92 -5.99 10.89
C CYS A 148 14.27 -7.08 11.94
N GLY A 149 13.93 -8.36 11.69
CA GLY A 149 14.04 -9.42 12.70
C GLY A 149 15.47 -9.68 13.20
N GLU A 150 16.48 -9.57 12.35
CA GLU A 150 17.88 -9.80 12.68
C GLU A 150 18.68 -8.49 12.91
N MET A 151 17.97 -7.35 12.93
CA MET A 151 18.62 -6.06 13.14
C MET A 151 18.87 -5.81 14.63
N LEU A 152 19.99 -5.15 14.95
CA LEU A 152 20.24 -4.60 16.27
C LEU A 152 19.16 -3.57 16.61
N GLU A 153 18.67 -3.57 17.85
CA GLU A 153 17.61 -2.65 18.31
C GLU A 153 18.00 -1.18 18.10
N GLU A 154 19.26 -0.81 18.31
CA GLU A 154 19.75 0.54 18.06
C GLU A 154 19.54 0.96 16.58
N ARG A 155 19.89 0.09 15.64
CA ARG A 155 19.71 0.38 14.21
C ARG A 155 18.23 0.47 13.82
N LYS A 156 17.43 -0.41 14.39
CA LYS A 156 15.97 -0.41 14.17
C LYS A 156 15.37 0.92 14.66
N ASN A 157 15.70 1.34 15.88
CA ASN A 157 15.22 2.60 16.45
C ASN A 157 15.66 3.81 15.61
N ASN A 158 16.91 3.82 15.12
CA ASN A 158 17.42 4.87 14.25
C ASN A 158 16.64 4.97 12.93
N ILE A 159 16.26 3.83 12.33
CA ILE A 159 15.46 3.81 11.09
C ILE A 159 14.03 4.27 11.37
N GLU A 160 13.42 3.82 12.47
CA GLU A 160 12.08 4.28 12.88
C GLU A 160 12.06 5.79 13.09
N GLU A 161 13.01 6.32 13.85
CA GLU A 161 13.14 7.75 14.10
C GLU A 161 13.35 8.54 12.79
N MET A 162 14.22 8.06 11.92
CA MET A 162 14.46 8.67 10.61
C MET A 162 13.16 8.74 9.79
N ILE A 163 12.40 7.66 9.71
CA ILE A 163 11.13 7.60 8.98
C ILE A 163 10.08 8.51 9.63
N MET A 164 9.98 8.51 10.96
CA MET A 164 9.06 9.38 11.71
C MET A 164 9.38 10.86 11.52
N ASN A 165 10.67 11.22 11.40
CA ASN A 165 11.09 12.59 11.11
C ASN A 165 10.73 13.02 9.68
N LEU A 166 10.68 12.08 8.72
CA LEU A 166 10.25 12.36 7.35
C LEU A 166 8.72 12.51 7.24
N ASN A 167 7.95 11.76 8.04
CA ASN A 167 6.49 11.86 8.05
C ASN A 167 5.93 11.56 9.44
N ARG A 168 5.62 12.61 10.19
CA ARG A 168 5.09 12.52 11.57
C ARG A 168 3.63 12.09 11.63
N ASP A 169 2.90 12.21 10.54
CA ASP A 169 1.47 11.86 10.47
C ASP A 169 1.25 10.41 10.09
N ALA A 170 2.28 9.74 9.55
CA ALA A 170 2.19 8.34 9.18
C ALA A 170 2.19 7.43 10.41
N TYR A 171 1.39 6.37 10.35
CA TYR A 171 1.55 5.25 11.27
C TYR A 171 2.74 4.40 10.82
N VAL A 172 3.76 4.26 11.68
CA VAL A 172 4.94 3.44 11.40
C VAL A 172 4.80 2.08 12.11
N LEU A 173 4.96 1.00 11.36
CA LEU A 173 4.97 -0.37 11.86
C LEU A 173 6.27 -1.04 11.46
N THR A 174 7.00 -1.56 12.44
CA THR A 174 8.20 -2.35 12.21
C THR A 174 7.87 -3.83 12.24
N SER A 175 8.26 -4.55 11.20
CA SER A 175 8.02 -5.98 11.05
C SER A 175 9.32 -6.78 11.05
N LYS A 176 9.35 -7.88 11.82
CA LYS A 176 10.48 -8.80 11.84
C LYS A 176 10.71 -9.42 10.46
N SER A 177 9.62 -9.83 9.82
CA SER A 177 9.60 -10.36 8.46
C SER A 177 8.19 -10.26 7.91
N ILE A 178 8.06 -10.37 6.60
CA ILE A 178 6.74 -10.35 5.96
C ILE A 178 5.81 -11.47 6.47
N GLY A 179 6.37 -12.60 6.93
CA GLY A 179 5.61 -13.68 7.52
C GLY A 179 4.99 -13.34 8.88
N CYS A 180 5.60 -12.43 9.64
CA CYS A 180 5.10 -11.95 10.93
C CYS A 180 4.10 -10.79 10.80
N LEU A 181 4.00 -10.18 9.62
CA LEU A 181 3.21 -8.97 9.39
C LEU A 181 1.75 -9.10 9.84
N LYS A 182 1.15 -10.27 9.67
CA LYS A 182 -0.26 -10.52 10.05
C LYS A 182 -0.48 -10.38 11.56
N GLU A 183 0.41 -10.96 12.35
CA GLU A 183 0.32 -10.92 13.82
C GLU A 183 0.66 -9.51 14.33
N GLU A 184 1.66 -8.88 13.74
CA GLU A 184 2.08 -7.53 14.09
C GLU A 184 1.01 -6.49 13.75
N LEU A 185 0.34 -6.60 12.60
CA LEU A 185 -0.81 -5.78 12.25
C LEU A 185 -1.97 -5.97 13.25
N LYS A 186 -2.26 -7.20 13.67
CA LYS A 186 -3.30 -7.49 14.66
C LYS A 186 -2.94 -6.94 16.04
N SER A 187 -1.71 -7.11 16.49
CA SER A 187 -1.23 -6.64 17.80
C SER A 187 -1.15 -5.12 17.89
N SER A 188 -0.86 -4.45 16.78
CA SER A 188 -0.71 -2.99 16.71
C SER A 188 -2.02 -2.20 16.87
N LYS A 189 -3.17 -2.86 17.07
CA LYS A 189 -4.51 -2.24 17.10
C LYS A 189 -4.85 -1.42 15.83
N VAL A 190 -4.04 -1.51 14.79
CA VAL A 190 -4.26 -0.81 13.51
C VAL A 190 -5.52 -1.31 12.83
N ILE A 191 -5.76 -2.63 12.92
CA ILE A 191 -6.94 -3.28 12.34
C ILE A 191 -8.13 -3.25 13.30
N ASN A 192 -7.91 -3.12 14.62
CA ASN A 192 -8.97 -3.02 15.61
C ASN A 192 -9.62 -1.63 15.58
N LYS A 193 -10.64 -1.48 14.74
CA LYS A 193 -11.70 -0.43 14.73
C LYS A 193 -11.28 1.05 14.86
N GLY A 194 -10.05 1.39 15.27
CA GLY A 194 -9.62 2.77 15.54
C GLY A 194 -8.91 3.44 14.38
N ILE A 195 -7.96 2.77 13.73
CA ILE A 195 -7.12 3.42 12.70
C ILE A 195 -7.75 3.31 11.31
N TYR A 196 -8.38 2.19 10.97
CA TYR A 196 -9.16 2.12 9.74
C TYR A 196 -10.27 3.18 9.77
N LYS A 197 -10.89 3.40 10.91
CA LYS A 197 -11.84 4.49 11.11
C LYS A 197 -11.15 5.86 11.09
N LYS A 198 -9.97 6.04 11.70
CA LYS A 198 -9.19 7.28 11.64
C LYS A 198 -8.65 7.55 10.24
N ILE A 199 -8.13 6.55 9.54
CA ILE A 199 -7.68 6.68 8.15
C ILE A 199 -8.88 7.04 7.26
N THR A 200 -10.01 6.36 7.39
CA THR A 200 -11.21 6.67 6.60
C THR A 200 -11.90 7.96 7.02
N ASP A 201 -11.87 8.35 8.30
CA ASP A 201 -12.49 9.59 8.81
C ASP A 201 -11.60 10.81 8.54
N TYR A 202 -10.27 10.67 8.54
CA TYR A 202 -9.34 11.73 8.12
C TYR A 202 -9.57 12.15 6.66
N PHE A 203 -9.87 11.19 5.78
CA PHE A 203 -10.19 11.45 4.37
C PHE A 203 -11.65 11.84 4.10
N LYS A 204 -12.54 11.76 5.08
CA LYS A 204 -13.91 12.29 4.95
C LYS A 204 -14.00 13.79 5.22
N ASN A 205 -12.97 14.35 5.86
CA ASN A 205 -12.93 15.75 6.29
C ASN A 205 -11.99 16.64 5.44
N ILE A 206 -11.42 16.08 4.35
CA ILE A 206 -10.74 16.80 3.27
C ILE A 206 -11.56 16.68 2.00
#